data_33cc26e6b191090d58841c53b6cd92ae
#
_entry.id   33cc26e6b191090d58841c53b6cd92ae
#
_cell.length_a   1.000
_cell.length_b   1.000
_cell.length_c   1.000
_cell.angle_alpha   90.00
_cell.angle_beta   90.00
_cell.angle_gamma   90.00
#
_symmetry.space_group_name_H-M   'P 1'
#
loop_
_entity.id
_entity.type
_entity.pdbx_description
1 polymer ?
#
loop_
_entity_poly.entity_id
_entity_poly.type
_entity_poly.pdbx_seq_one_letter_code
_entity_poly.pdbx_strand_id
1 'polypeptide(L)' 'MKIKLDTKKIYLAMAEKGITATEIAKQGGVSQQAVSNALNGKRIGKVKVVPSICKALGLSAKDIVIIED' A
#
# COMPACT_ATOMS: atom_id res chain seq x y z
N MET A 1 -11.71 -2.61 -15.69
CA MET A 1 -10.39 -2.21 -15.18
C MET A 1 -10.25 -2.62 -13.71
N LYS A 2 -9.19 -3.30 -13.38
CA LYS A 2 -8.91 -3.71 -12.00
C LYS A 2 -7.59 -3.11 -11.55
N ILE A 3 -7.54 -2.71 -10.31
CA ILE A 3 -6.33 -2.17 -9.71
C ILE A 3 -5.83 -3.15 -8.65
N LYS A 4 -4.58 -3.58 -8.79
CA LYS A 4 -3.91 -4.44 -7.84
C LYS A 4 -2.64 -3.76 -7.35
N LEU A 5 -2.18 -4.16 -6.19
CA LEU A 5 -0.90 -3.69 -5.69
C LEU A 5 0.16 -4.78 -5.83
N ASP A 6 1.38 -4.36 -6.15
CA ASP A 6 2.53 -5.27 -6.17
C ASP A 6 2.98 -5.46 -4.73
N THR A 7 2.37 -6.41 -4.05
CA THR A 7 2.60 -6.64 -2.63
C THR A 7 4.04 -7.05 -2.33
N LYS A 8 4.71 -7.73 -3.26
CA LYS A 8 6.11 -8.12 -3.06
C LYS A 8 7.01 -6.90 -2.92
N LYS A 9 6.85 -5.92 -3.81
CA LYS A 9 7.62 -4.68 -3.73
C LYS A 9 7.32 -3.92 -2.45
N ILE A 10 6.05 -3.89 -2.06
CA ILE A 10 5.64 -3.20 -0.85
C ILE A 10 6.27 -3.85 0.39
N TYR A 11 6.19 -5.18 0.49
CA TYR A 11 6.78 -5.89 1.62
C TYR A 11 8.30 -5.73 1.67
N LEU A 12 8.96 -5.76 0.52
CA LEU A 12 10.40 -5.52 0.45
C LEU A 12 10.76 -4.14 0.98
N ALA A 13 10.03 -3.12 0.56
CA ALA A 13 10.29 -1.75 1.01
C ALA A 13 10.01 -1.60 2.50
N MET A 14 8.96 -2.26 3.00
CA MET A 14 8.66 -2.25 4.44
C MET A 14 9.80 -2.87 5.23
N ALA A 15 10.32 -3.99 4.76
CA ALA A 15 11.42 -4.68 5.43
C ALA A 15 12.69 -3.84 5.42
N GLU A 16 13.01 -3.22 4.28
CA GLU A 16 14.20 -2.37 4.18
C GLU A 16 14.14 -1.16 5.12
N LYS A 17 12.96 -0.57 5.27
CA LYS A 17 12.79 0.64 6.06
C LYS A 17 12.34 0.39 7.48
N GLY A 18 11.99 -0.85 7.80
CA GLY A 18 11.48 -1.18 9.13
C GLY A 18 10.14 -0.54 9.43
N ILE A 19 9.31 -0.34 8.41
CA ILE A 19 8.00 0.29 8.56
C ILE A 19 6.90 -0.77 8.61
N THR A 20 6.00 -0.65 9.57
CA THR A 20 4.88 -1.57 9.74
C THR A 20 3.60 -1.03 9.10
N ALA A 21 2.61 -1.91 8.93
CA ALA A 21 1.30 -1.50 8.43
C ALA A 21 0.65 -0.44 9.35
N THR A 22 0.87 -0.56 10.64
CA THR A 22 0.36 0.42 11.61
C THR A 22 0.92 1.80 11.35
N GLU A 23 2.22 1.88 11.05
CA GLU A 23 2.86 3.16 10.74
C GLU A 23 2.36 3.76 9.44
N ILE A 24 2.16 2.92 8.43
CA ILE A 24 1.60 3.38 7.16
C ILE A 24 0.21 3.99 7.39
N ALA A 25 -0.61 3.32 8.19
CA ALA A 25 -1.95 3.81 8.51
C ALA A 25 -1.90 5.15 9.22
N LYS A 26 -1.00 5.29 10.20
CA LYS A 26 -0.85 6.55 10.94
C LYS A 26 -0.42 7.70 10.04
N GLN A 27 0.58 7.47 9.21
CA GLN A 27 1.11 8.53 8.35
C GLN A 27 0.11 8.93 7.28
N GLY A 28 -0.66 7.98 6.79
CA GLY A 28 -1.60 8.23 5.71
C GLY A 28 -2.98 8.67 6.15
N GLY A 29 -3.28 8.61 7.44
CA GLY A 29 -4.61 8.95 7.94
C GLY A 29 -5.68 7.96 7.52
N VAL A 30 -5.30 6.69 7.30
CA VAL A 30 -6.22 5.63 6.94
C VAL A 30 -6.26 4.59 8.05
N SER A 31 -7.25 3.69 8.00
CA SER A 31 -7.34 2.65 9.02
C SER A 31 -6.30 1.55 8.77
N GLN A 32 -5.86 0.92 9.86
CA GLN A 32 -4.94 -0.21 9.78
C GLN A 32 -5.56 -1.35 8.98
N GLN A 33 -6.87 -1.55 9.12
CA GLN A 33 -7.57 -2.58 8.39
C GLN A 33 -7.53 -2.34 6.87
N ALA A 34 -7.65 -1.09 6.44
CA ALA A 34 -7.57 -0.76 5.02
C ALA A 34 -6.19 -1.08 4.46
N VAL A 35 -5.13 -0.75 5.22
CA VAL A 35 -3.76 -1.07 4.81
C VAL A 35 -3.56 -2.58 4.75
N SER A 36 -4.01 -3.29 5.78
CA SER A 36 -3.88 -4.74 5.85
C SER A 36 -4.59 -5.42 4.67
N ASN A 37 -5.79 -4.98 4.34
CA ASN A 37 -6.53 -5.54 3.22
C ASN A 37 -5.79 -5.34 1.90
N ALA A 38 -5.22 -4.16 1.71
CA ALA A 38 -4.46 -3.86 0.49
C ALA A 38 -3.22 -4.76 0.40
N LEU A 39 -2.51 -4.94 1.52
CA LEU A 39 -1.30 -5.76 1.56
C LEU A 39 -1.59 -7.25 1.36
N ASN A 40 -2.78 -7.70 1.71
CA ASN A 40 -3.17 -9.09 1.54
C ASN A 40 -3.76 -9.38 0.15
N GLY A 41 -3.70 -8.43 -0.75
CA GLY A 41 -4.21 -8.60 -2.10
C GLY A 41 -5.72 -8.55 -2.20
N LYS A 42 -6.39 -8.11 -1.14
CA LYS A 42 -7.84 -7.96 -1.15
C LYS A 42 -8.22 -6.68 -1.88
N ARG A 43 -9.51 -6.56 -2.16
CA ARG A 43 -10.03 -5.40 -2.86
C ARG A 43 -9.64 -4.10 -2.16
N ILE A 44 -9.16 -3.14 -2.95
CA ILE A 44 -8.84 -1.81 -2.43
C ILE A 44 -10.15 -1.04 -2.29
N GLY A 45 -10.60 -0.90 -1.04
CA GLY A 45 -11.85 -0.22 -0.77
C GLY A 45 -11.74 1.29 -0.77
N LYS A 46 -10.55 1.81 -0.45
CA LYS A 46 -10.32 3.25 -0.39
C LYS A 46 -9.09 3.62 -1.20
N VAL A 47 -9.27 4.55 -2.12
CA VAL A 47 -8.18 5.01 -2.99
C VAL A 47 -7.05 5.64 -2.19
N LYS A 48 -7.37 6.25 -1.04
CA LYS A 48 -6.37 6.91 -0.19
C LYS A 48 -5.28 5.97 0.34
N VAL A 49 -5.54 4.67 0.36
CA VAL A 49 -4.55 3.69 0.81
C VAL A 49 -3.30 3.72 -0.07
N VAL A 50 -3.48 3.87 -1.38
CA VAL A 50 -2.36 3.85 -2.31
C VAL A 50 -1.37 4.99 -2.04
N PRO A 51 -1.80 6.26 -2.00
CA PRO A 51 -0.85 7.34 -1.69
C PRO A 51 -0.29 7.25 -0.27
N SER A 52 -1.03 6.68 0.67
CA SER A 52 -0.53 6.49 2.03
C SER A 52 0.66 5.54 2.05
N ILE A 53 0.55 4.42 1.35
CA ILE A 53 1.64 3.45 1.23
C ILE A 53 2.83 4.08 0.51
N CYS A 54 2.57 4.77 -0.59
CA CYS A 54 3.63 5.42 -1.37
C CYS A 54 4.40 6.44 -0.54
N LYS A 55 3.69 7.29 0.20
CA LYS A 55 4.30 8.32 1.02
C LYS A 55 5.15 7.72 2.13
N ALA A 56 4.62 6.70 2.80
CA ALA A 56 5.33 6.07 3.91
C ALA A 56 6.60 5.36 3.45
N LEU A 57 6.57 4.75 2.27
CA LEU A 57 7.70 3.96 1.76
C LEU A 57 8.57 4.70 0.75
N GLY A 58 8.23 5.93 0.41
CA GLY A 58 8.99 6.70 -0.56
C GLY A 58 8.91 6.14 -1.98
N LEU A 59 7.79 5.51 -2.31
CA LEU A 59 7.58 4.93 -3.63
C LEU A 59 6.58 5.75 -4.43
N SER A 60 6.59 5.58 -5.74
CA SER A 60 5.57 6.17 -6.61
C SER A 60 4.47 5.16 -6.84
N ALA A 61 3.24 5.65 -7.09
CA ALA A 61 2.12 4.76 -7.39
C ALA A 61 2.42 3.86 -8.59
N LYS A 62 3.09 4.39 -9.59
CA LYS A 62 3.46 3.60 -10.79
C LYS A 62 4.39 2.44 -10.48
N ASP A 63 5.08 2.48 -9.34
CA ASP A 63 5.98 1.41 -8.95
C ASP A 63 5.25 0.23 -8.32
N ILE A 64 4.10 0.48 -7.72
CA ILE A 64 3.38 -0.53 -6.93
C ILE A 64 1.97 -0.82 -7.41
N VAL A 65 1.42 0.01 -8.31
CA VAL A 65 0.07 -0.20 -8.82
C VAL A 65 0.12 -0.97 -10.13
N ILE A 66 -0.66 -2.03 -10.20
CA ILE A 66 -0.84 -2.84 -11.42
C ILE A 66 -2.26 -2.64 -11.90
N ILE A 67 -2.42 -2.19 -13.13
CA ILE A 67 -3.73 -1.99 -13.73
C ILE A 67 -3.99 -3.12 -14.72
N GLU A 68 -5.08 -3.85 -14.50
CA GLU A 68 -5.50 -4.93 -15.36
C GLU A 68 -6.83 -4.55 -16.05
N ASP A 69 -6.94 -4.84 -17.31
CA ASP A 69 -8.17 -4.63 -18.08
C ASP A 69 -9.17 -5.76 -17.87
#